data_79e11b121aaf36c2e2641bddb0a07847
#
_entry.id   79e11b121aaf36c2e2641bddb0a07847
#
_cell.length_a   1.000
_cell.length_b   1.000
_cell.length_c   1.000
_cell.angle_alpha   90.00
_cell.angle_beta   90.00
_cell.angle_gamma   90.00
#
_symmetry.space_group_name_H-M   'P 1'
#
loop_
_entity.id
_entity.type
_entity.pdbx_description
1 polymer ?
#
loop_
_entity_poly.entity_id
_entity_poly.type
_entity_poly.pdbx_seq_one_letter_code
_entity_poly.pdbx_strand_id
1 'polypeptide(L)'
;MKLIVITTPQFFEGEAEAVTSLFQNGLVMPHLRKPGASAEEMGNFLQQLPMEYMPRIVTHEQFQLASVFGLKGIHLNGRNPQIPSGYKGHVSRSCHSLEEVLKHKSDCNYVFLSPIYDSISKEGYSSAYSCDTLQKAQQAGIIDSKVMALGGITLEHLPEIAALGFGGAVLLGDVWQQAKEAFIPHFLHLKQL
;
A
#
# COMPACT_ATOMS: atom_id res chain seq x y z
N MET A 1 12.16 -2.36 7.96
CA MET A 1 11.41 -2.22 6.69
C MET A 1 10.03 -1.65 7.00
N LYS A 2 9.41 -0.85 6.09
CA LYS A 2 8.05 -0.33 6.29
C LYS A 2 7.01 -1.39 5.90
N LEU A 3 5.97 -1.58 6.71
CA LEU A 3 4.79 -2.34 6.32
C LEU A 3 3.64 -1.39 6.00
N ILE A 4 3.05 -1.57 4.82
CA ILE A 4 1.86 -0.85 4.34
C ILE A 4 0.76 -1.88 4.14
N VAL A 5 -0.44 -1.60 4.61
CA VAL A 5 -1.61 -2.44 4.36
C VAL A 5 -2.58 -1.66 3.48
N ILE A 6 -2.98 -2.25 2.34
CA ILE A 6 -4.06 -1.73 1.50
C ILE A 6 -5.37 -2.32 1.98
N THR A 7 -6.44 -1.52 2.10
CA THR A 7 -7.78 -2.02 2.42
C THR A 7 -8.34 -2.88 1.30
N THR A 8 -9.32 -3.73 1.62
CA THR A 8 -10.02 -4.52 0.60
C THR A 8 -10.70 -3.63 -0.45
N PRO A 9 -10.91 -4.12 -1.68
CA PRO A 9 -11.55 -3.31 -2.73
C PRO A 9 -12.99 -2.89 -2.42
N GLN A 10 -13.71 -3.67 -1.61
CA GLN A 10 -15.08 -3.42 -1.19
C GLN A 10 -15.15 -3.22 0.31
N PHE A 11 -16.11 -2.41 0.76
CA PHE A 11 -16.39 -2.31 2.18
C PHE A 11 -17.03 -3.61 2.71
N PHE A 12 -16.75 -3.94 3.95
CA PHE A 12 -17.37 -5.04 4.66
C PHE A 12 -17.67 -4.65 6.10
N GLU A 13 -18.60 -5.35 6.72
CA GLU A 13 -18.99 -5.12 8.12
C GLU A 13 -17.80 -5.37 9.06
N GLY A 14 -17.50 -4.40 9.93
CA GLY A 14 -16.36 -4.49 10.86
C GLY A 14 -15.00 -4.08 10.27
N GLU A 15 -14.96 -3.55 9.02
CA GLU A 15 -13.68 -3.13 8.41
C GLU A 15 -13.04 -1.96 9.16
N ALA A 16 -13.83 -0.99 9.62
CA ALA A 16 -13.30 0.15 10.37
C ALA A 16 -12.68 -0.29 11.71
N GLU A 17 -13.30 -1.23 12.40
CA GLU A 17 -12.77 -1.85 13.61
C GLU A 17 -11.48 -2.63 13.33
N ALA A 18 -11.44 -3.38 12.23
CA ALA A 18 -10.23 -4.11 11.83
C ALA A 18 -9.08 -3.16 11.50
N VAL A 19 -9.32 -2.08 10.75
CA VAL A 19 -8.32 -1.05 10.45
C VAL A 19 -7.87 -0.35 11.73
N THR A 20 -8.79 -0.03 12.63
CA THR A 20 -8.47 0.55 13.95
C THR A 20 -7.59 -0.39 14.77
N SER A 21 -7.90 -1.69 14.79
CA SER A 21 -7.09 -2.71 15.46
C SER A 21 -5.67 -2.80 14.88
N LEU A 22 -5.51 -2.71 13.55
CA LEU A 22 -4.18 -2.65 12.93
C LEU A 22 -3.40 -1.41 13.41
N PHE A 23 -4.03 -0.24 13.49
CA PHE A 23 -3.39 0.97 14.00
C PHE A 23 -2.94 0.82 15.46
N GLN A 24 -3.80 0.29 16.32
CA GLN A 24 -3.50 0.03 17.74
C GLN A 24 -2.34 -0.94 17.92
N ASN A 25 -2.18 -1.88 16.98
CA ASN A 25 -1.07 -2.84 16.92
C ASN A 25 0.13 -2.34 16.11
N GLY A 26 0.16 -1.04 15.76
CA GLY A 26 1.33 -0.37 15.22
C GLY A 26 1.45 -0.36 13.70
N LEU A 27 0.36 -0.56 12.95
CA LEU A 27 0.34 -0.22 11.53
C LEU A 27 0.64 1.26 11.36
N VAL A 28 1.68 1.57 10.60
CA VAL A 28 2.12 2.97 10.44
C VAL A 28 1.30 3.69 9.37
N MET A 29 0.92 3.00 8.30
CA MET A 29 0.35 3.64 7.12
C MET A 29 -0.57 2.69 6.34
N PRO A 30 -1.87 2.75 6.54
CA PRO A 30 -2.83 2.10 5.66
C PRO A 30 -3.07 2.92 4.39
N HIS A 31 -3.31 2.22 3.30
CA HIS A 31 -3.78 2.77 2.04
C HIS A 31 -5.26 2.45 1.86
N LEU A 32 -6.10 3.49 1.88
CA LEU A 32 -7.54 3.36 1.64
C LEU A 32 -7.78 3.26 0.12
N ARG A 33 -8.17 2.06 -0.32
CA ARG A 33 -8.42 1.76 -1.73
C ARG A 33 -9.81 1.14 -1.88
N LYS A 34 -10.73 1.90 -2.48
CA LYS A 34 -12.12 1.52 -2.71
C LYS A 34 -12.53 1.87 -4.15
N PRO A 35 -12.11 1.05 -5.14
CA PRO A 35 -12.41 1.35 -6.55
C PRO A 35 -13.90 1.49 -6.79
N GLY A 36 -14.31 2.63 -7.37
CA GLY A 36 -15.70 2.91 -7.68
C GLY A 36 -16.54 3.49 -6.54
N ALA A 37 -15.98 3.57 -5.32
CA ALA A 37 -16.72 4.19 -4.21
C ALA A 37 -16.87 5.70 -4.41
N SER A 38 -18.03 6.20 -4.02
CA SER A 38 -18.34 7.64 -3.99
C SER A 38 -17.56 8.35 -2.86
N ALA A 39 -17.51 9.67 -2.94
CA ALA A 39 -16.94 10.49 -1.86
C ALA A 39 -17.74 10.35 -0.55
N GLU A 40 -19.04 10.16 -0.65
CA GLU A 40 -19.92 9.95 0.51
C GLU A 40 -19.60 8.61 1.21
N GLU A 41 -19.53 7.51 0.46
CA GLU A 41 -19.21 6.19 1.02
C GLU A 41 -17.83 6.17 1.69
N MET A 42 -16.82 6.76 1.04
CA MET A 42 -15.48 6.87 1.61
C MET A 42 -15.46 7.81 2.83
N GLY A 43 -16.21 8.91 2.79
CA GLY A 43 -16.35 9.83 3.92
C GLY A 43 -17.00 9.16 5.12
N ASN A 44 -18.08 8.39 4.90
CA ASN A 44 -18.76 7.63 5.94
C ASN A 44 -17.84 6.57 6.58
N PHE A 45 -17.00 5.92 5.78
CA PHE A 45 -16.00 4.99 6.30
C PHE A 45 -14.93 5.72 7.15
N LEU A 46 -14.40 6.84 6.66
CA LEU A 46 -13.39 7.62 7.39
C LEU A 46 -13.93 8.14 8.73
N GLN A 47 -15.21 8.53 8.80
CA GLN A 47 -15.84 8.99 10.04
C GLN A 47 -15.95 7.92 11.13
N GLN A 48 -15.88 6.63 10.78
CA GLN A 48 -15.88 5.52 11.74
C GLN A 48 -14.49 5.29 12.36
N LEU A 49 -13.43 5.86 11.77
CA LEU A 49 -12.07 5.72 12.28
C LEU A 49 -11.74 6.84 13.29
N PRO A 50 -10.95 6.57 14.35
CA PRO A 50 -10.46 7.63 15.24
C PRO A 50 -9.70 8.72 14.49
N MET A 51 -10.00 9.98 14.78
CA MET A 51 -9.42 11.15 14.08
C MET A 51 -7.90 11.21 14.15
N GLU A 52 -7.30 10.69 15.21
CA GLU A 52 -5.86 10.64 15.41
C GLU A 52 -5.11 9.82 14.34
N TYR A 53 -5.82 8.94 13.63
CA TYR A 53 -5.23 8.11 12.56
C TYR A 53 -5.31 8.75 11.17
N MET A 54 -6.12 9.79 10.98
CA MET A 54 -6.27 10.46 9.67
C MET A 54 -4.93 10.87 9.05
N PRO A 55 -3.97 11.49 9.79
CA PRO A 55 -2.67 11.89 9.22
C PRO A 55 -1.77 10.73 8.81
N ARG A 56 -2.22 9.48 8.97
CA ARG A 56 -1.48 8.26 8.60
C ARG A 56 -2.07 7.56 7.38
N ILE A 57 -3.29 7.92 6.96
CA ILE A 57 -4.03 7.28 5.87
C ILE A 57 -3.67 7.92 4.53
N VAL A 58 -3.41 7.09 3.50
CA VAL A 58 -3.22 7.52 2.12
C VAL A 58 -4.41 7.03 1.28
N THR A 59 -5.09 7.91 0.54
CA THR A 59 -6.24 7.52 -0.29
C THR A 59 -5.88 7.29 -1.75
N HIS A 60 -6.49 6.28 -2.39
CA HIS A 60 -6.31 5.94 -3.80
C HIS A 60 -7.38 6.55 -4.71
N GLU A 61 -8.49 6.95 -4.16
CA GLU A 61 -9.65 7.53 -4.83
C GLU A 61 -10.09 8.80 -4.07
N GLN A 62 -10.98 9.61 -4.69
CA GLN A 62 -11.63 10.75 -4.04
C GLN A 62 -10.62 11.68 -3.35
N PHE A 63 -9.60 12.12 -4.07
CA PHE A 63 -8.43 12.85 -3.53
C PHE A 63 -8.78 14.12 -2.75
N GLN A 64 -9.95 14.74 -3.01
CA GLN A 64 -10.46 15.85 -2.21
C GLN A 64 -10.62 15.51 -0.72
N LEU A 65 -10.88 14.24 -0.39
CA LEU A 65 -11.03 13.79 1.00
C LEU A 65 -9.71 13.90 1.79
N ALA A 66 -8.57 13.92 1.10
CA ALA A 66 -7.29 14.11 1.76
C ALA A 66 -7.23 15.46 2.51
N SER A 67 -7.76 16.52 1.91
CA SER A 67 -7.84 17.83 2.56
C SER A 67 -8.97 17.92 3.57
N VAL A 68 -10.13 17.31 3.28
CA VAL A 68 -11.32 17.38 4.14
C VAL A 68 -11.09 16.68 5.48
N PHE A 69 -10.45 15.51 5.45
CA PHE A 69 -10.19 14.68 6.65
C PHE A 69 -8.78 14.85 7.21
N GLY A 70 -7.91 15.66 6.61
CA GLY A 70 -6.52 15.79 7.02
C GLY A 70 -5.72 14.49 6.85
N LEU A 71 -5.99 13.75 5.75
CA LEU A 71 -5.26 12.50 5.48
C LEU A 71 -3.79 12.78 5.18
N LYS A 72 -2.94 11.76 5.34
CA LYS A 72 -1.51 11.83 5.01
C LYS A 72 -1.29 12.27 3.57
N GLY A 73 -2.07 11.72 2.61
CA GLY A 73 -1.88 12.04 1.23
C GLY A 73 -2.67 11.18 0.26
N ILE A 74 -2.21 11.19 -0.99
CA ILE A 74 -2.85 10.54 -2.13
C ILE A 74 -1.93 9.51 -2.77
N HIS A 75 -2.53 8.50 -3.40
CA HIS A 75 -1.82 7.49 -4.16
C HIS A 75 -2.31 7.46 -5.62
N LEU A 76 -1.42 7.81 -6.54
CA LEU A 76 -1.70 7.83 -7.98
C LEU A 76 -1.66 6.41 -8.55
N ASN A 77 -2.56 6.13 -9.46
CA ASN A 77 -2.69 4.83 -10.13
C ASN A 77 -3.26 4.99 -11.54
N GLY A 78 -3.44 3.91 -12.29
CA GLY A 78 -3.95 3.97 -13.67
C GLY A 78 -5.34 4.63 -13.82
N ARG A 79 -6.20 4.59 -12.79
CA ARG A 79 -7.51 5.27 -12.79
C ARG A 79 -7.39 6.75 -12.42
N ASN A 80 -6.46 7.08 -11.55
CA ASN A 80 -6.24 8.43 -11.02
C ASN A 80 -4.75 8.81 -11.22
N PRO A 81 -4.31 9.10 -12.46
CA PRO A 81 -2.89 9.23 -12.76
C PRO A 81 -2.31 10.62 -12.48
N GLN A 82 -3.15 11.61 -12.18
CA GLN A 82 -2.73 13.01 -12.09
C GLN A 82 -2.84 13.54 -10.67
N ILE A 83 -1.88 14.36 -10.27
CA ILE A 83 -1.94 15.13 -9.02
C ILE A 83 -2.98 16.24 -9.21
N PRO A 84 -3.95 16.41 -8.30
CA PRO A 84 -4.90 17.51 -8.37
C PRO A 84 -4.19 18.87 -8.39
N SER A 85 -4.75 19.82 -9.15
CA SER A 85 -4.18 21.18 -9.23
C SER A 85 -4.05 21.81 -7.85
N GLY A 86 -2.88 22.36 -7.56
CA GLY A 86 -2.57 23.01 -6.28
C GLY A 86 -2.29 22.06 -5.11
N TYR A 87 -2.37 20.73 -5.28
CA TYR A 87 -2.04 19.77 -4.22
C TYR A 87 -0.54 19.77 -3.93
N LYS A 88 -0.15 19.98 -2.67
CA LYS A 88 1.24 20.00 -2.20
C LYS A 88 1.53 18.97 -1.09
N GLY A 89 0.58 18.08 -0.81
CA GLY A 89 0.71 17.06 0.22
C GLY A 89 1.55 15.86 -0.23
N HIS A 90 1.52 14.82 0.58
CA HIS A 90 2.21 13.57 0.31
C HIS A 90 1.63 12.87 -0.92
N VAL A 91 2.50 12.46 -1.84
CA VAL A 91 2.14 11.74 -3.07
C VAL A 91 2.91 10.43 -3.14
N SER A 92 2.21 9.36 -3.45
CA SER A 92 2.79 8.08 -3.83
C SER A 92 2.14 7.57 -5.13
N ARG A 93 2.72 6.55 -5.78
CA ARG A 93 2.27 6.08 -7.10
C ARG A 93 2.50 4.59 -7.26
N SER A 94 1.57 3.90 -7.95
CA SER A 94 1.78 2.55 -8.48
C SER A 94 2.62 2.61 -9.76
N CYS A 95 3.66 1.77 -9.85
CA CYS A 95 4.47 1.51 -11.03
C CYS A 95 4.42 0.02 -11.35
N HIS A 96 4.38 -0.31 -12.64
CA HIS A 96 4.29 -1.69 -13.13
C HIS A 96 5.52 -2.10 -13.94
N SER A 97 6.51 -1.24 -14.06
CA SER A 97 7.81 -1.54 -14.63
C SER A 97 8.94 -0.75 -13.96
N LEU A 98 10.19 -1.19 -14.14
CA LEU A 98 11.37 -0.47 -13.65
C LEU A 98 11.53 0.89 -14.33
N GLU A 99 11.11 1.01 -15.59
CA GLU A 99 11.09 2.28 -16.33
C GLU A 99 10.11 3.28 -15.71
N GLU A 100 8.93 2.81 -15.28
CA GLU A 100 7.97 3.66 -14.57
C GLU A 100 8.51 4.10 -13.21
N VAL A 101 9.24 3.23 -12.50
CA VAL A 101 9.92 3.60 -11.25
C VAL A 101 10.93 4.72 -11.51
N LEU A 102 11.80 4.57 -12.51
CA LEU A 102 12.78 5.60 -12.88
C LEU A 102 12.11 6.93 -13.24
N LYS A 103 11.02 6.87 -13.99
CA LYS A 103 10.27 8.05 -14.45
C LYS A 103 9.59 8.82 -13.32
N HIS A 104 9.08 8.13 -12.30
CA HIS A 104 8.15 8.73 -11.33
C HIS A 104 8.69 8.81 -9.89
N LYS A 105 9.75 8.07 -9.56
CA LYS A 105 10.26 8.01 -8.18
C LYS A 105 10.72 9.36 -7.63
N SER A 106 11.29 10.24 -8.47
CA SER A 106 11.74 11.58 -8.07
C SER A 106 10.59 12.47 -7.61
N ASP A 107 9.42 12.35 -8.25
CA ASP A 107 8.26 13.21 -8.04
C ASP A 107 7.32 12.71 -6.93
N CYS A 108 7.66 11.56 -6.32
CA CYS A 108 6.88 10.90 -5.29
C CYS A 108 7.66 10.77 -3.98
N ASN A 109 6.93 10.71 -2.87
CA ASN A 109 7.51 10.36 -1.58
C ASN A 109 7.97 8.89 -1.57
N TYR A 110 7.22 8.03 -2.24
CA TYR A 110 7.58 6.65 -2.59
C TYR A 110 6.72 6.15 -3.75
N VAL A 111 7.15 5.04 -4.34
CA VAL A 111 6.38 4.33 -5.37
C VAL A 111 6.17 2.88 -4.98
N PHE A 112 5.10 2.25 -5.48
CA PHE A 112 4.91 0.80 -5.44
C PHE A 112 5.43 0.20 -6.74
N LEU A 113 6.17 -0.88 -6.67
CA LEU A 113 6.52 -1.71 -7.83
C LEU A 113 5.74 -3.02 -7.74
N SER A 114 4.97 -3.36 -8.76
CA SER A 114 4.10 -4.56 -8.79
C SER A 114 3.91 -5.12 -10.19
N PRO A 115 3.67 -6.45 -10.32
CA PRO A 115 3.71 -7.45 -9.26
C PRO A 115 5.12 -7.98 -9.02
N ILE A 116 5.52 -8.16 -7.75
CA ILE A 116 6.83 -8.75 -7.40
C ILE A 116 6.75 -10.28 -7.40
N TYR A 117 5.70 -10.85 -6.82
CA TYR A 117 5.42 -12.29 -6.81
C TYR A 117 4.08 -12.59 -7.47
N ASP A 118 3.83 -13.87 -7.76
CA ASP A 118 2.56 -14.32 -8.32
C ASP A 118 1.41 -13.98 -7.37
N SER A 119 0.29 -13.57 -7.94
CA SER A 119 -0.84 -13.12 -7.12
C SER A 119 -1.48 -14.28 -6.35
N ILE A 120 -1.64 -14.12 -5.04
CA ILE A 120 -2.38 -15.06 -4.17
C ILE A 120 -3.89 -14.94 -4.43
N SER A 121 -4.37 -13.79 -4.89
CA SER A 121 -5.80 -13.45 -4.95
C SER A 121 -6.35 -13.26 -6.37
N LYS A 122 -5.52 -13.33 -7.41
CA LYS A 122 -5.92 -13.14 -8.81
C LYS A 122 -5.26 -14.18 -9.70
N GLU A 123 -6.03 -15.06 -10.29
CA GLU A 123 -5.56 -15.97 -11.33
C GLU A 123 -5.01 -15.20 -12.53
N GLY A 124 -3.85 -15.64 -13.06
CA GLY A 124 -3.23 -15.05 -14.26
C GLY A 124 -2.31 -13.84 -14.03
N TYR A 125 -2.07 -13.43 -12.80
CA TYR A 125 -1.05 -12.44 -12.47
C TYR A 125 0.22 -13.14 -11.98
N SER A 126 1.14 -13.40 -12.90
CA SER A 126 2.48 -13.94 -12.60
C SER A 126 3.46 -12.82 -12.28
N SER A 127 4.50 -13.14 -11.52
CA SER A 127 5.65 -12.26 -11.26
C SER A 127 6.22 -11.74 -12.58
N ALA A 128 6.42 -10.43 -12.67
CA ALA A 128 7.03 -9.80 -13.83
C ALA A 128 8.58 -9.83 -13.77
N TYR A 129 9.17 -10.26 -12.64
CA TYR A 129 10.59 -10.09 -12.37
C TYR A 129 11.24 -11.38 -11.84
N SER A 130 12.41 -11.73 -12.38
CA SER A 130 13.30 -12.70 -11.77
C SER A 130 14.08 -12.06 -10.61
N CYS A 131 14.55 -12.86 -9.67
CA CYS A 131 15.43 -12.39 -8.58
C CYS A 131 16.67 -11.66 -9.13
N ASP A 132 17.30 -12.18 -10.18
CA ASP A 132 18.45 -11.55 -10.87
C ASP A 132 18.10 -10.15 -11.41
N THR A 133 16.90 -9.99 -12.00
CA THR A 133 16.42 -8.68 -12.49
C THR A 133 16.28 -7.68 -11.33
N LEU A 134 15.70 -8.10 -10.21
CA LEU A 134 15.52 -7.23 -9.04
C LEU A 134 16.88 -6.88 -8.39
N GLN A 135 17.82 -7.82 -8.31
CA GLN A 135 19.16 -7.55 -7.81
C GLN A 135 19.92 -6.54 -8.68
N LYS A 136 19.86 -6.68 -10.00
CA LYS A 136 20.44 -5.70 -10.93
C LYS A 136 19.79 -4.33 -10.81
N ALA A 137 18.47 -4.27 -10.63
CA ALA A 137 17.77 -3.02 -10.41
C ALA A 137 18.16 -2.35 -9.08
N GLN A 138 18.40 -3.12 -8.03
CA GLN A 138 18.90 -2.63 -6.75
C GLN A 138 20.33 -2.09 -6.90
N GLN A 139 21.24 -2.83 -7.56
CA GLN A 139 22.62 -2.38 -7.82
C GLN A 139 22.67 -1.11 -8.66
N ALA A 140 21.72 -0.94 -9.59
CA ALA A 140 21.58 0.26 -10.42
C ALA A 140 20.89 1.44 -9.68
N GLY A 141 20.48 1.29 -8.41
CA GLY A 141 19.80 2.32 -7.62
C GLY A 141 18.36 2.58 -8.08
N ILE A 142 17.78 1.69 -8.88
CA ILE A 142 16.37 1.77 -9.28
C ILE A 142 15.50 1.39 -8.08
N ILE A 143 15.82 0.27 -7.43
CA ILE A 143 15.19 -0.15 -6.17
C ILE A 143 16.01 0.45 -5.02
N ASP A 144 15.32 1.17 -4.13
CA ASP A 144 15.89 1.79 -2.94
C ASP A 144 14.79 1.99 -1.86
N SER A 145 15.11 2.75 -0.82
CA SER A 145 14.21 3.05 0.30
C SER A 145 12.90 3.76 -0.09
N LYS A 146 12.76 4.26 -1.32
CA LYS A 146 11.55 4.87 -1.87
C LYS A 146 10.70 3.89 -2.68
N VAL A 147 11.15 2.66 -2.91
CA VAL A 147 10.40 1.66 -3.68
C VAL A 147 9.82 0.61 -2.73
N MET A 148 8.49 0.47 -2.74
CA MET A 148 7.77 -0.50 -1.92
C MET A 148 7.37 -1.68 -2.81
N ALA A 149 7.66 -2.89 -2.36
CA ALA A 149 7.27 -4.13 -3.06
C ALA A 149 5.77 -4.37 -2.88
N LEU A 150 5.05 -4.70 -3.96
CA LEU A 150 3.63 -5.05 -3.95
C LEU A 150 3.36 -6.25 -4.89
N GLY A 151 2.42 -7.09 -4.54
CA GLY A 151 1.93 -8.23 -5.32
C GLY A 151 2.48 -9.56 -4.83
N GLY A 152 1.57 -10.46 -4.44
CA GLY A 152 1.86 -11.81 -3.99
C GLY A 152 2.68 -11.92 -2.69
N ILE A 153 2.81 -10.84 -1.94
CA ILE A 153 3.69 -10.80 -0.76
C ILE A 153 3.03 -11.49 0.43
N THR A 154 3.77 -12.42 1.02
CA THR A 154 3.45 -13.10 2.30
C THR A 154 4.57 -12.87 3.31
N LEU A 155 4.35 -13.35 4.54
CA LEU A 155 5.35 -13.33 5.61
C LEU A 155 6.72 -13.89 5.15
N GLU A 156 6.71 -14.98 4.39
CA GLU A 156 7.91 -15.68 3.93
C GLU A 156 8.77 -14.84 2.97
N HIS A 157 8.16 -13.91 2.25
CA HIS A 157 8.85 -13.04 1.29
C HIS A 157 9.57 -11.84 1.93
N LEU A 158 9.23 -11.48 3.17
CA LEU A 158 9.75 -10.25 3.79
C LEU A 158 11.29 -10.22 3.92
N PRO A 159 11.99 -11.31 4.29
CA PRO A 159 13.45 -11.32 4.34
C PRO A 159 14.10 -11.06 2.97
N GLU A 160 13.56 -11.65 1.90
CA GLU A 160 14.05 -11.44 0.53
C GLU A 160 13.82 -9.99 0.07
N ILE A 161 12.62 -9.44 0.33
CA ILE A 161 12.30 -8.04 0.00
C ILE A 161 13.27 -7.07 0.71
N ALA A 162 13.59 -7.34 1.96
CA ALA A 162 14.56 -6.55 2.71
C ALA A 162 15.98 -6.65 2.11
N ALA A 163 16.41 -7.87 1.75
CA ALA A 163 17.72 -8.12 1.13
C ALA A 163 17.83 -7.47 -0.26
N LEU A 164 16.74 -7.37 -1.02
CA LEU A 164 16.66 -6.68 -2.30
C LEU A 164 16.63 -5.14 -2.17
N GLY A 165 16.68 -4.59 -0.95
CA GLY A 165 16.82 -3.16 -0.71
C GLY A 165 15.53 -2.35 -0.88
N PHE A 166 14.37 -3.00 -0.95
CA PHE A 166 13.10 -2.28 -0.94
C PHE A 166 12.89 -1.50 0.37
N GLY A 167 12.27 -0.34 0.29
CA GLY A 167 11.93 0.48 1.45
C GLY A 167 10.80 -0.08 2.31
N GLY A 168 10.04 -1.03 1.76
CA GLY A 168 8.94 -1.67 2.46
C GLY A 168 8.18 -2.70 1.64
N ALA A 169 7.27 -3.39 2.30
CA ALA A 169 6.32 -4.34 1.72
C ALA A 169 4.88 -3.82 1.85
N VAL A 170 4.10 -4.05 0.81
CA VAL A 170 2.68 -3.66 0.72
C VAL A 170 1.83 -4.91 0.69
N LEU A 171 0.97 -5.05 1.68
CA LEU A 171 0.19 -6.25 1.95
C LEU A 171 -1.29 -5.99 1.66
N LEU A 172 -1.96 -7.00 1.13
CA LEU A 172 -3.42 -7.03 0.91
C LEU A 172 -3.97 -8.41 1.26
N GLY A 173 -3.84 -9.40 0.36
CA GLY A 173 -4.42 -10.74 0.54
C GLY A 173 -3.91 -11.43 1.80
N ASP A 174 -2.62 -11.39 2.04
CA ASP A 174 -1.98 -12.04 3.20
C ASP A 174 -2.53 -11.55 4.55
N VAL A 175 -2.94 -10.29 4.65
CA VAL A 175 -3.54 -9.73 5.88
C VAL A 175 -5.03 -10.02 5.95
N TRP A 176 -5.79 -9.77 4.87
CA TRP A 176 -7.25 -9.81 4.91
C TRP A 176 -7.86 -11.21 4.76
N GLN A 177 -7.07 -12.21 4.33
CA GLN A 177 -7.53 -13.61 4.24
C GLN A 177 -7.37 -14.39 5.55
N GLN A 178 -6.79 -13.79 6.59
CA GLN A 178 -6.67 -14.40 7.89
C GLN A 178 -8.03 -14.55 8.58
N ALA A 179 -8.22 -15.68 9.28
CA ALA A 179 -9.36 -15.83 10.19
C ALA A 179 -9.34 -14.72 11.26
N LYS A 180 -10.52 -14.33 11.77
CA LYS A 180 -10.66 -13.21 12.71
C LYS A 180 -9.72 -13.32 13.90
N GLU A 181 -9.57 -14.52 14.47
CA GLU A 181 -8.72 -14.81 15.62
C GLU A 181 -7.22 -14.75 15.29
N ALA A 182 -6.85 -15.03 14.03
CA ALA A 182 -5.47 -15.03 13.57
C ALA A 182 -5.03 -13.66 13.00
N PHE A 183 -5.95 -12.74 12.72
CA PHE A 183 -5.71 -11.50 11.99
C PHE A 183 -4.64 -10.61 12.67
N ILE A 184 -4.81 -10.27 13.95
CA ILE A 184 -3.84 -9.46 14.67
C ILE A 184 -2.56 -10.23 15.02
N PRO A 185 -2.61 -11.48 15.51
CA PRO A 185 -1.40 -12.30 15.68
C PRO A 185 -0.54 -12.39 14.41
N HIS A 186 -1.16 -12.61 13.25
CA HIS A 186 -0.45 -12.64 11.98
C HIS A 186 0.21 -11.30 11.64
N PHE A 187 -0.53 -10.20 11.77
CA PHE A 187 0.01 -8.85 11.54
C PHE A 187 1.19 -8.53 12.48
N LEU A 188 1.11 -8.91 13.76
CA LEU A 188 2.21 -8.73 14.71
C LEU A 188 3.45 -9.55 14.32
N HIS A 189 3.26 -10.76 13.77
CA HIS A 189 4.37 -11.57 13.28
C HIS A 189 5.05 -10.91 12.07
N LEU A 190 4.28 -10.38 11.10
CA LEU A 190 4.80 -9.59 9.98
C LEU A 190 5.68 -8.41 10.42
N LYS A 191 5.39 -7.79 11.55
CA LYS A 191 6.14 -6.63 12.08
C LYS A 191 7.47 -6.97 12.72
N GLN A 192 7.69 -8.22 13.12
CA GLN A 192 8.92 -8.64 13.81
C GLN A 192 10.10 -8.84 12.85
N LEU A 193 9.83 -8.91 11.56
CA LEU A 193 10.80 -9.04 10.47
C LEU A 193 11.13 -7.68 9.84
#